data_2d6a4a2288287cb9db822987fdeb4647
#
_entry.id   2d6a4a2288287cb9db822987fdeb4647
#
_cell.length_a   1.000
_cell.length_b   1.000
_cell.length_c   1.000
_cell.angle_alpha   90.00
_cell.angle_beta   90.00
_cell.angle_gamma   90.00
#
_symmetry.space_group_name_H-M   'P 1'
#
loop_
_entity.id
_entity.type
_entity.pdbx_description
1 polymer ?
#
loop_
_entity_poly.entity_id
_entity_poly.type
_entity_poly.pdbx_seq_one_letter_code
_entity_poly.pdbx_strand_id
1 'polypeptide(L)'
;MIRCLGLAAAFSVAVCSAAAAEQNASPARCEPGAAVVRVPELYEGSGVAASRKTPGRFWAHNDSGEPVLFALDRSGKVTGKLQLAGAAVEDWEAITVGPCASGSCIFVGDIGDNDAERARITIYRVAEPGDKAEGAQKAEAFHATYPDGSHDAESLLVAGDGRLHIVTKGDTGPVALYRFPSELRSGSVMRLEKVGQSRGAAASQNDRITDGDVSPDGQWVALRSTASLTFYRAGDLLAGNWREAGRVALGSLGEPQGEGVAFGADNVVYLVGEGGGKSRPGTFAQMNCTMR
;
A
#
# COMPACT_ATOMS: atom_id res chain seq x y z
N MET A 1 24.27 31.47 -82.12
CA MET A 1 23.70 31.86 -80.84
C MET A 1 22.61 30.84 -80.48
N ILE A 2 22.95 29.82 -79.71
CA ILE A 2 22.01 28.76 -79.27
C ILE A 2 21.90 28.86 -77.75
N ARG A 3 20.71 29.17 -77.27
CA ARG A 3 20.40 29.22 -75.85
C ARG A 3 19.93 27.84 -75.39
N CYS A 4 20.68 27.21 -74.49
CA CYS A 4 20.21 26.02 -73.78
C CYS A 4 19.37 26.46 -72.58
N LEU A 5 18.09 26.03 -72.53
CA LEU A 5 17.23 26.10 -71.36
C LEU A 5 17.55 24.83 -70.51
N GLY A 6 17.99 25.02 -69.27
CA GLY A 6 18.10 23.96 -68.27
C GLY A 6 16.78 23.78 -67.53
N LEU A 7 16.22 22.62 -67.61
CA LEU A 7 15.08 22.20 -66.77
C LEU A 7 15.62 21.73 -65.42
N ALA A 8 15.25 22.39 -64.34
CA ALA A 8 15.50 21.93 -62.97
C ALA A 8 14.32 21.07 -62.52
N ALA A 9 14.56 19.79 -62.35
CA ALA A 9 13.60 18.86 -61.74
C ALA A 9 13.69 18.93 -60.19
N ALA A 10 12.66 19.43 -59.55
CA ALA A 10 12.53 19.39 -58.09
C ALA A 10 12.02 18.03 -57.63
N PHE A 11 12.89 17.27 -56.95
CA PHE A 11 12.51 16.04 -56.27
C PHE A 11 11.90 16.41 -54.90
N SER A 12 10.59 16.29 -54.75
CA SER A 12 9.92 16.34 -53.43
C SER A 12 10.06 15.03 -52.76
N VAL A 13 10.89 14.95 -51.71
CA VAL A 13 10.96 13.81 -50.81
C VAL A 13 9.79 13.91 -49.84
N ALA A 14 8.77 13.09 -50.02
CA ALA A 14 7.71 12.93 -49.03
C ALA A 14 8.27 12.14 -47.87
N VAL A 15 8.51 12.82 -46.75
CA VAL A 15 8.83 12.17 -45.49
C VAL A 15 7.49 11.64 -44.92
N CYS A 16 7.22 10.35 -45.08
CA CYS A 16 6.17 9.65 -44.35
C CYS A 16 6.59 9.55 -42.90
N SER A 17 6.12 10.47 -42.07
CA SER A 17 6.14 10.33 -40.62
C SER A 17 5.17 9.21 -40.23
N ALA A 18 5.66 8.00 -40.06
CA ALA A 18 4.95 6.95 -39.36
C ALA A 18 4.86 7.36 -37.87
N ALA A 19 3.80 8.06 -37.49
CA ALA A 19 3.41 8.17 -36.09
C ALA A 19 3.04 6.76 -35.64
N ALA A 20 3.98 6.09 -34.98
CA ALA A 20 3.66 4.89 -34.23
C ALA A 20 2.61 5.28 -33.20
N ALA A 21 1.39 4.77 -33.38
CA ALA A 21 0.39 4.81 -32.34
C ALA A 21 0.95 3.98 -31.18
N GLU A 22 1.53 4.65 -30.19
CA GLU A 22 1.74 4.06 -28.88
C GLU A 22 0.35 3.65 -28.38
N GLN A 23 0.05 2.38 -28.52
CA GLN A 23 -1.11 1.78 -27.90
C GLN A 23 -0.95 2.04 -26.41
N ASN A 24 -1.84 2.83 -25.84
CA ASN A 24 -1.99 3.07 -24.40
C ASN A 24 -2.36 1.74 -23.71
N ALA A 25 -1.40 0.81 -23.62
CA ALA A 25 -1.52 -0.33 -22.73
C ALA A 25 -1.41 0.23 -21.31
N SER A 26 -2.43 -0.01 -20.50
CA SER A 26 -2.35 0.30 -19.06
C SER A 26 -1.02 -0.27 -18.53
N PRO A 27 -0.16 0.54 -17.90
CA PRO A 27 1.15 0.08 -17.45
C PRO A 27 1.07 -0.97 -16.33
N ALA A 28 -0.11 -1.16 -15.72
CA ALA A 28 -0.36 -2.20 -14.74
C ALA A 28 -1.58 -3.03 -15.15
N ARG A 29 -1.42 -4.36 -15.14
CA ARG A 29 -2.48 -5.34 -15.34
C ARG A 29 -2.34 -6.43 -14.30
N CYS A 30 -3.46 -6.85 -13.70
CA CYS A 30 -3.48 -7.97 -12.76
C CYS A 30 -4.63 -8.90 -13.12
N GLU A 31 -4.39 -10.19 -12.94
CA GLU A 31 -5.39 -11.24 -13.07
C GLU A 31 -5.48 -12.01 -11.74
N PRO A 32 -6.67 -12.50 -11.36
CA PRO A 32 -6.79 -13.35 -10.19
C PRO A 32 -5.79 -14.52 -10.26
N GLY A 33 -5.08 -14.75 -9.16
CA GLY A 33 -4.18 -15.88 -9.00
C GLY A 33 -4.93 -17.12 -8.52
N ALA A 34 -4.55 -17.62 -7.33
CA ALA A 34 -5.27 -18.71 -6.69
C ALA A 34 -6.67 -18.27 -6.21
N ALA A 35 -7.53 -19.25 -5.92
CA ALA A 35 -8.85 -18.97 -5.32
C ALA A 35 -8.69 -18.24 -3.98
N VAL A 36 -9.64 -17.36 -3.67
CA VAL A 36 -9.72 -16.67 -2.37
C VAL A 36 -9.94 -17.70 -1.28
N VAL A 37 -9.09 -17.66 -0.25
CA VAL A 37 -9.19 -18.56 0.90
C VAL A 37 -9.73 -17.82 2.12
N ARG A 38 -10.32 -18.57 3.07
CA ARG A 38 -10.80 -18.03 4.33
C ARG A 38 -9.76 -18.22 5.42
N VAL A 39 -9.50 -17.15 6.19
CA VAL A 39 -8.55 -17.12 7.29
C VAL A 39 -9.31 -16.85 8.59
N PRO A 40 -9.57 -17.87 9.41
CA PRO A 40 -10.40 -17.73 10.61
C PRO A 40 -9.88 -16.72 11.63
N GLU A 41 -8.58 -16.53 11.70
CA GLU A 41 -7.93 -15.63 12.64
C GLU A 41 -8.04 -14.14 12.23
N LEU A 42 -8.30 -13.86 10.94
CA LEU A 42 -8.41 -12.50 10.40
C LEU A 42 -9.87 -12.09 10.21
N TYR A 43 -10.69 -12.16 11.26
CA TYR A 43 -12.11 -11.81 11.19
C TYR A 43 -12.35 -10.31 10.90
N GLU A 44 -11.46 -9.44 11.34
CA GLU A 44 -11.37 -8.00 11.05
C GLU A 44 -9.97 -7.68 10.47
N GLY A 45 -9.57 -8.48 9.44
CA GLY A 45 -8.25 -8.35 8.83
C GLY A 45 -8.11 -7.05 8.05
N SER A 46 -7.32 -6.10 8.55
CA SER A 46 -7.15 -4.76 8.01
C SER A 46 -5.89 -4.60 7.18
N GLY A 47 -4.72 -5.03 7.64
CA GLY A 47 -3.47 -4.85 6.92
C GLY A 47 -2.70 -6.14 6.61
N VAL A 48 -1.85 -6.10 5.57
CA VAL A 48 -0.92 -7.19 5.24
C VAL A 48 0.41 -6.64 4.72
N ALA A 49 1.53 -7.26 5.10
CA ALA A 49 2.86 -6.90 4.61
C ALA A 49 3.72 -8.14 4.33
N ALA A 50 4.47 -8.12 3.23
CA ALA A 50 5.40 -9.20 2.93
C ALA A 50 6.64 -9.15 3.82
N SER A 51 7.05 -10.30 4.36
CA SER A 51 8.29 -10.44 5.12
C SER A 51 9.52 -10.16 4.25
N ARG A 52 10.46 -9.38 4.78
CA ARG A 52 11.77 -9.17 4.15
C ARG A 52 12.81 -10.22 4.58
N LYS A 53 12.59 -10.89 5.70
CA LYS A 53 13.50 -11.94 6.22
C LYS A 53 13.15 -13.34 5.74
N THR A 54 11.86 -13.64 5.56
CA THR A 54 11.40 -14.98 5.23
C THR A 54 10.53 -14.92 3.97
N PRO A 55 11.10 -15.16 2.77
CA PRO A 55 10.35 -15.12 1.53
C PRO A 55 9.11 -16.02 1.54
N GLY A 56 7.97 -15.47 1.16
CA GLY A 56 6.68 -16.18 1.17
C GLY A 56 5.96 -16.19 2.50
N ARG A 57 6.48 -15.49 3.51
CA ARG A 57 5.73 -15.14 4.72
C ARG A 57 5.11 -13.77 4.57
N PHE A 58 3.91 -13.61 5.15
CA PHE A 58 3.21 -12.34 5.27
C PHE A 58 2.84 -12.10 6.72
N TRP A 59 2.85 -10.84 7.11
CA TRP A 59 2.37 -10.38 8.41
C TRP A 59 1.02 -9.72 8.20
N ALA A 60 0.04 -10.05 9.04
CA ALA A 60 -1.28 -9.44 9.01
C ALA A 60 -1.78 -9.21 10.43
N HIS A 61 -2.78 -8.36 10.59
CA HIS A 61 -3.44 -8.06 11.87
C HIS A 61 -4.93 -7.85 11.69
N ASN A 62 -5.65 -7.83 12.78
CA ASN A 62 -7.01 -7.29 12.86
C ASN A 62 -6.95 -5.81 13.30
N ASP A 63 -7.96 -5.04 12.99
CA ASP A 63 -8.12 -3.64 13.39
C ASP A 63 -8.36 -3.48 14.89
N SER A 64 -8.93 -4.48 15.52
CA SER A 64 -9.35 -4.50 16.92
C SER A 64 -8.87 -5.74 17.68
N GLY A 65 -9.04 -5.73 19.01
CA GLY A 65 -8.75 -6.86 19.89
C GLY A 65 -7.34 -6.84 20.49
N GLU A 66 -6.65 -7.96 20.45
CA GLU A 66 -5.31 -8.09 21.04
C GLU A 66 -4.22 -7.61 20.07
N PRO A 67 -3.13 -6.99 20.57
CA PRO A 67 -2.00 -6.54 19.75
C PRO A 67 -1.16 -7.72 19.26
N VAL A 68 -1.69 -8.48 18.30
CA VAL A 68 -1.11 -9.69 17.74
C VAL A 68 -0.96 -9.56 16.22
N LEU A 69 0.22 -9.92 15.73
CA LEU A 69 0.46 -10.14 14.30
C LEU A 69 0.38 -11.62 13.98
N PHE A 70 -0.29 -11.94 12.89
CA PHE A 70 -0.40 -13.29 12.34
C PHE A 70 0.61 -13.45 11.21
N ALA A 71 1.43 -14.49 11.30
CA ALA A 71 2.31 -14.91 10.21
C ALA A 71 1.53 -15.85 9.28
N LEU A 72 1.39 -15.47 8.02
CA LEU A 72 0.73 -16.26 6.98
C LEU A 72 1.75 -16.82 6.01
N ASP A 73 1.51 -17.99 5.46
CA ASP A 73 2.21 -18.46 4.27
C ASP A 73 1.50 -18.01 2.96
N ARG A 74 2.05 -18.37 1.81
CA ARG A 74 1.48 -18.04 0.49
C ARG A 74 0.08 -18.62 0.25
N SER A 75 -0.32 -19.63 0.99
CA SER A 75 -1.67 -20.21 0.92
C SER A 75 -2.68 -19.52 1.82
N GLY A 76 -2.27 -18.51 2.60
CA GLY A 76 -3.08 -17.84 3.60
C GLY A 76 -3.21 -18.61 4.92
N LYS A 77 -2.45 -19.71 5.11
CA LYS A 77 -2.44 -20.44 6.36
C LYS A 77 -1.65 -19.68 7.42
N VAL A 78 -2.22 -19.54 8.61
CA VAL A 78 -1.52 -18.99 9.78
C VAL A 78 -0.45 -19.99 10.25
N THR A 79 0.80 -19.54 10.28
CA THR A 79 1.99 -20.32 10.64
C THR A 79 2.63 -19.88 11.94
N GLY A 80 2.17 -18.75 12.51
CA GLY A 80 2.65 -18.23 13.78
C GLY A 80 1.91 -17.00 14.24
N LYS A 81 2.15 -16.60 15.50
CA LYS A 81 1.55 -15.43 16.14
C LYS A 81 2.61 -14.67 16.94
N LEU A 82 2.73 -13.38 16.71
CA LEU A 82 3.66 -12.49 17.39
C LEU A 82 2.89 -11.46 18.22
N GLN A 83 2.98 -11.56 19.54
CA GLN A 83 2.41 -10.57 20.47
C GLN A 83 3.29 -9.31 20.51
N LEU A 84 2.72 -8.13 20.34
CA LEU A 84 3.38 -6.86 20.48
C LEU A 84 3.23 -6.34 21.91
N ALA A 85 4.16 -6.76 22.79
CA ALA A 85 4.11 -6.38 24.20
C ALA A 85 4.29 -4.87 24.38
N GLY A 86 3.37 -4.24 25.11
CA GLY A 86 3.34 -2.80 25.35
C GLY A 86 2.66 -1.98 24.26
N ALA A 87 2.18 -2.60 23.18
CA ALA A 87 1.29 -1.96 22.24
C ALA A 87 -0.16 -1.98 22.76
N ALA A 88 -0.93 -0.98 22.38
CA ALA A 88 -2.38 -0.93 22.49
C ALA A 88 -3.00 -1.05 21.08
N VAL A 89 -4.23 -1.48 21.00
CA VAL A 89 -5.02 -1.47 19.77
C VAL A 89 -6.16 -0.51 20.01
N GLU A 90 -6.11 0.64 19.36
CA GLU A 90 -7.23 1.61 19.36
C GLU A 90 -7.98 1.48 18.03
N ASP A 91 -7.23 1.56 16.91
CA ASP A 91 -7.76 1.39 15.56
C ASP A 91 -6.57 1.09 14.60
N TRP A 92 -6.15 -0.20 14.57
CA TRP A 92 -5.01 -0.62 13.75
C TRP A 92 -5.44 -0.79 12.30
N GLU A 93 -4.92 0.04 11.40
CA GLU A 93 -5.35 0.03 10.01
C GLU A 93 -4.26 -0.40 9.02
N ALA A 94 -2.99 -0.32 9.41
CA ALA A 94 -1.93 -0.59 8.45
C ALA A 94 -0.74 -1.34 9.04
N ILE A 95 -0.07 -2.12 8.19
CA ILE A 95 1.19 -2.77 8.51
C ILE A 95 2.15 -2.67 7.34
N THR A 96 3.42 -2.41 7.60
CA THR A 96 4.46 -2.45 6.57
C THR A 96 5.75 -3.02 7.13
N VAL A 97 6.63 -3.52 6.27
CA VAL A 97 7.95 -4.05 6.63
C VAL A 97 9.03 -3.24 5.94
N GLY A 98 9.89 -2.62 6.72
CA GLY A 98 10.91 -1.72 6.22
C GLY A 98 12.27 -1.88 6.86
N PRO A 99 13.31 -1.18 6.33
CA PRO A 99 14.64 -1.19 6.91
C PRO A 99 14.65 -0.50 8.29
N CYS A 100 15.46 -1.00 9.21
CA CYS A 100 15.74 -0.40 10.50
C CYS A 100 17.13 -0.80 11.01
N ALA A 101 17.54 -0.29 12.16
CA ALA A 101 18.86 -0.57 12.72
C ALA A 101 19.15 -2.07 12.94
N SER A 102 18.12 -2.89 13.17
CA SER A 102 18.23 -4.35 13.28
C SER A 102 18.12 -5.09 11.94
N GLY A 103 18.20 -4.40 10.82
CA GLY A 103 18.09 -4.92 9.45
C GLY A 103 16.67 -4.74 8.89
N SER A 104 15.67 -5.41 9.43
CA SER A 104 14.27 -5.29 9.03
C SER A 104 13.36 -5.21 10.24
N CYS A 105 12.39 -4.31 10.20
CA CYS A 105 11.37 -4.11 11.21
C CYS A 105 9.96 -4.17 10.61
N ILE A 106 9.02 -4.61 11.44
CA ILE A 106 7.60 -4.48 11.19
C ILE A 106 7.13 -3.18 11.83
N PHE A 107 6.36 -2.39 11.09
CA PHE A 107 5.71 -1.18 11.54
C PHE A 107 4.20 -1.39 11.46
N VAL A 108 3.48 -1.11 12.55
CA VAL A 108 2.02 -1.19 12.62
C VAL A 108 1.46 0.21 12.88
N GLY A 109 0.52 0.61 12.08
CA GLY A 109 -0.16 1.91 12.17
C GLY A 109 -1.46 1.81 12.98
N ASP A 110 -1.46 2.37 14.17
CA ASP A 110 -2.65 2.68 14.94
C ASP A 110 -3.08 4.09 14.55
N ILE A 111 -3.74 4.18 13.37
CA ILE A 111 -3.92 5.42 12.60
C ILE A 111 -5.36 5.66 12.17
N GLY A 112 -6.27 4.71 12.38
CA GLY A 112 -7.69 4.88 12.14
C GLY A 112 -8.30 5.94 13.06
N ASP A 113 -9.26 6.70 12.54
CA ASP A 113 -9.93 7.79 13.25
C ASP A 113 -11.22 8.17 12.53
N ASN A 114 -12.18 7.23 12.52
CA ASN A 114 -13.44 7.37 11.79
C ASN A 114 -14.21 8.68 12.09
N ASP A 115 -14.02 9.23 13.28
CA ASP A 115 -14.67 10.48 13.71
C ASP A 115 -13.76 11.72 13.53
N ALA A 116 -12.50 11.53 13.11
CA ALA A 116 -11.47 12.56 12.97
C ALA A 116 -11.26 13.40 14.26
N GLU A 117 -11.23 12.75 15.42
CA GLU A 117 -11.11 13.37 16.74
C GLU A 117 -9.79 13.05 17.46
N ARG A 118 -9.00 12.10 16.99
CA ARG A 118 -7.76 11.68 17.65
C ARG A 118 -6.71 12.80 17.58
N ALA A 119 -6.28 13.23 18.76
CA ALA A 119 -5.25 14.27 18.87
C ALA A 119 -3.88 13.83 18.34
N ARG A 120 -3.64 12.53 18.26
CA ARG A 120 -2.39 11.93 17.77
C ARG A 120 -2.63 10.50 17.29
N ILE A 121 -1.78 10.06 16.39
CA ILE A 121 -1.66 8.68 15.92
C ILE A 121 -0.42 8.02 16.49
N THR A 122 -0.36 6.68 16.41
CA THR A 122 0.78 5.90 16.92
C THR A 122 1.27 4.91 15.86
N ILE A 123 2.58 4.85 15.66
CA ILE A 123 3.23 3.76 14.92
C ILE A 123 3.97 2.88 15.92
N TYR A 124 3.69 1.60 15.90
CA TYR A 124 4.44 0.60 16.66
C TYR A 124 5.52 -0.03 15.78
N ARG A 125 6.72 -0.21 16.33
CA ARG A 125 7.84 -0.87 15.66
C ARG A 125 8.34 -2.04 16.47
N VAL A 126 8.54 -3.18 15.80
CA VAL A 126 9.26 -4.33 16.35
C VAL A 126 10.30 -4.83 15.35
N ALA A 127 11.40 -5.41 15.83
CA ALA A 127 12.31 -6.12 14.93
C ALA A 127 11.58 -7.26 14.24
N GLU A 128 11.71 -7.39 12.92
CA GLU A 128 11.11 -8.51 12.22
C GLU A 128 11.77 -9.81 12.68
N PRO A 129 11.01 -10.81 13.19
CA PRO A 129 11.58 -12.10 13.57
C PRO A 129 12.03 -12.88 12.34
N GLY A 130 13.01 -13.78 12.54
CA GLY A 130 13.45 -14.73 11.51
C GLY A 130 12.48 -15.92 11.36
N ASP A 131 13.04 -17.14 11.36
CA ASP A 131 12.27 -18.37 11.06
C ASP A 131 11.11 -18.61 12.02
N LYS A 132 11.29 -18.29 13.29
CA LYS A 132 10.22 -18.44 14.31
C LYS A 132 9.38 -17.18 14.38
N ALA A 133 8.15 -17.26 13.89
CA ALA A 133 7.15 -16.19 13.92
C ALA A 133 6.21 -16.30 15.12
N GLU A 134 6.77 -16.56 16.31
CA GLU A 134 6.02 -16.85 17.53
C GLU A 134 6.60 -16.12 18.75
N GLY A 135 5.77 -15.92 19.77
CA GLY A 135 6.15 -15.35 21.04
C GLY A 135 5.74 -13.90 21.21
N ALA A 136 6.47 -13.17 22.06
CA ALA A 136 6.20 -11.77 22.34
C ALA A 136 7.46 -10.93 22.14
N GLN A 137 7.30 -9.74 21.55
CA GLN A 137 8.36 -8.73 21.42
C GLN A 137 7.86 -7.40 21.96
N LYS A 138 8.74 -6.67 22.66
CA LYS A 138 8.43 -5.33 23.11
C LYS A 138 8.36 -4.37 21.92
N ALA A 139 7.21 -3.73 21.73
CA ALA A 139 7.04 -2.70 20.72
C ALA A 139 7.60 -1.35 21.19
N GLU A 140 8.24 -0.62 20.27
CA GLU A 140 8.50 0.80 20.43
C GLU A 140 7.34 1.59 19.86
N ALA A 141 6.85 2.59 20.61
CA ALA A 141 5.79 3.48 20.17
C ALA A 141 6.34 4.83 19.71
N PHE A 142 5.85 5.30 18.56
CA PHE A 142 6.16 6.59 17.96
C PHE A 142 4.86 7.35 17.73
N HIS A 143 4.73 8.51 18.38
CA HIS A 143 3.53 9.33 18.27
C HIS A 143 3.72 10.44 17.25
N ALA A 144 2.67 10.75 16.50
CA ALA A 144 2.69 11.84 15.55
C ALA A 144 1.35 12.59 15.50
N THR A 145 1.39 13.83 14.99
CA THR A 145 0.22 14.64 14.68
C THR A 145 0.26 15.09 13.24
N TYR A 146 -0.90 15.23 12.63
CA TYR A 146 -1.04 15.89 11.33
C TYR A 146 -0.86 17.41 11.46
N PRO A 147 -0.37 18.09 10.42
CA PRO A 147 -0.17 19.54 10.45
C PRO A 147 -1.47 20.35 10.34
N ASP A 148 -2.55 19.72 9.87
CA ASP A 148 -3.80 20.35 9.42
C ASP A 148 -5.06 19.74 10.05
N GLY A 149 -4.94 19.13 11.23
CA GLY A 149 -6.05 18.53 11.97
C GLY A 149 -6.04 17.00 11.93
N SER A 150 -6.99 16.35 12.58
CA SER A 150 -7.13 14.91 12.65
C SER A 150 -7.61 14.35 11.29
N HIS A 151 -7.16 13.17 10.95
CA HIS A 151 -7.55 12.46 9.73
C HIS A 151 -7.68 10.97 10.00
N ASP A 152 -8.70 10.36 9.43
CA ASP A 152 -8.80 8.93 9.29
C ASP A 152 -7.84 8.43 8.21
N ALA A 153 -7.01 7.45 8.55
CA ALA A 153 -5.97 6.94 7.66
C ALA A 153 -5.84 5.42 7.73
N GLU A 154 -5.61 4.81 6.59
CA GLU A 154 -5.70 3.37 6.38
C GLU A 154 -4.40 2.76 5.81
N SER A 155 -3.42 3.58 5.46
CA SER A 155 -2.24 3.08 4.74
C SER A 155 -0.95 3.62 5.32
N LEU A 156 0.01 2.73 5.56
CA LEU A 156 1.36 3.03 6.03
C LEU A 156 2.38 2.49 5.02
N LEU A 157 3.05 3.40 4.31
CA LEU A 157 4.04 3.07 3.31
C LEU A 157 5.45 3.25 3.85
N VAL A 158 6.37 2.38 3.43
CA VAL A 158 7.80 2.60 3.63
C VAL A 158 8.49 2.86 2.30
N ALA A 159 9.02 4.06 2.11
CA ALA A 159 9.74 4.43 0.92
C ALA A 159 11.11 3.73 0.83
N GLY A 160 11.73 3.77 -0.36
CA GLY A 160 13.05 3.15 -0.58
C GLY A 160 14.17 3.71 0.30
N ASP A 161 14.04 4.95 0.79
CA ASP A 161 14.94 5.59 1.76
C ASP A 161 14.64 5.20 3.24
N GLY A 162 13.66 4.33 3.47
CA GLY A 162 13.21 3.89 4.80
C GLY A 162 12.25 4.85 5.49
N ARG A 163 11.84 5.94 4.86
CA ARG A 163 10.94 6.93 5.44
C ARG A 163 9.49 6.45 5.38
N LEU A 164 8.78 6.63 6.50
CA LEU A 164 7.37 6.28 6.59
C LEU A 164 6.48 7.38 6.00
N HIS A 165 5.43 6.95 5.34
CA HIS A 165 4.37 7.82 4.82
C HIS A 165 3.01 7.25 5.21
N ILE A 166 2.02 8.13 5.38
CA ILE A 166 0.63 7.79 5.65
C ILE A 166 -0.24 8.29 4.51
N VAL A 167 -1.19 7.47 4.09
CA VAL A 167 -2.24 7.85 3.15
C VAL A 167 -3.58 7.81 3.89
N THR A 168 -4.33 8.92 3.80
CA THR A 168 -5.65 9.01 4.44
C THR A 168 -6.71 8.25 3.65
N LYS A 169 -7.79 7.87 4.31
CA LYS A 169 -8.95 7.15 3.74
C LYS A 169 -9.65 7.92 2.61
N GLY A 170 -9.76 9.23 2.76
CA GLY A 170 -10.41 10.09 1.76
C GLY A 170 -11.93 10.11 1.85
N ASP A 171 -12.51 9.85 3.01
CA ASP A 171 -13.95 9.81 3.24
C ASP A 171 -14.57 11.20 3.44
N THR A 172 -13.87 12.12 4.11
CA THR A 172 -14.34 13.49 4.39
C THR A 172 -13.70 14.56 3.49
N GLY A 173 -12.74 14.16 2.62
CA GLY A 173 -12.01 15.09 1.76
C GLY A 173 -11.10 14.38 0.77
N PRO A 174 -10.18 15.09 0.10
CA PRO A 174 -9.19 14.47 -0.75
C PRO A 174 -8.31 13.47 0.00
N VAL A 175 -7.96 12.35 -0.65
CA VAL A 175 -6.93 11.46 -0.14
C VAL A 175 -5.63 12.22 -0.04
N ALA A 176 -5.01 12.28 1.13
CA ALA A 176 -3.80 13.02 1.39
C ALA A 176 -2.64 12.10 1.75
N LEU A 177 -1.43 12.51 1.35
CA LEU A 177 -0.18 11.85 1.68
C LEU A 177 0.60 12.68 2.69
N TYR A 178 0.95 12.07 3.80
CA TYR A 178 1.78 12.64 4.85
C TYR A 178 3.07 11.85 5.00
N ARG A 179 4.12 12.52 5.44
CA ARG A 179 5.46 11.96 5.60
C ARG A 179 5.96 12.17 7.02
N PHE A 180 6.53 11.12 7.61
CA PHE A 180 7.26 11.21 8.87
C PHE A 180 8.60 11.94 8.69
N PRO A 181 9.16 12.56 9.76
CA PRO A 181 10.56 12.95 9.77
C PRO A 181 11.48 11.76 9.45
N SER A 182 12.66 12.03 8.94
CA SER A 182 13.65 10.99 8.58
C SER A 182 14.10 10.13 9.77
N GLU A 183 14.01 10.67 10.99
CA GLU A 183 14.33 9.97 12.22
C GLU A 183 13.07 9.84 13.08
N LEU A 184 12.69 8.61 13.39
CA LEU A 184 11.63 8.33 14.34
C LEU A 184 12.15 8.51 15.76
N ARG A 185 11.45 9.31 16.57
CA ARG A 185 11.83 9.61 17.96
C ARG A 185 10.77 9.12 18.92
N SER A 186 11.15 8.12 19.74
CA SER A 186 10.29 7.68 20.84
C SER A 186 10.29 8.72 21.97
N GLY A 187 9.20 8.76 22.76
CA GLY A 187 9.08 9.68 23.89
C GLY A 187 8.75 11.14 23.53
N SER A 188 8.58 11.47 22.26
CA SER A 188 8.11 12.79 21.80
C SER A 188 7.02 12.63 20.74
N VAL A 189 6.18 13.65 20.58
CA VAL A 189 5.19 13.70 19.51
C VAL A 189 5.80 14.40 18.30
N MET A 190 5.90 13.69 17.19
CA MET A 190 6.41 14.24 15.93
C MET A 190 5.29 14.95 15.18
N ARG A 191 5.64 15.91 14.33
CA ARG A 191 4.71 16.52 13.39
C ARG A 191 4.95 15.98 12.00
N LEU A 192 3.91 15.46 11.36
CA LEU A 192 3.96 15.02 9.98
C LEU A 192 4.10 16.20 9.02
N GLU A 193 4.62 15.93 7.84
CA GLU A 193 4.64 16.85 6.72
C GLU A 193 3.59 16.43 5.69
N LYS A 194 2.69 17.34 5.31
CA LYS A 194 1.79 17.08 4.18
C LYS A 194 2.56 17.18 2.89
N VAL A 195 2.65 16.07 2.15
CA VAL A 195 3.41 15.98 0.89
C VAL A 195 2.52 16.40 -0.28
N GLY A 196 1.26 15.97 -0.28
CA GLY A 196 0.31 16.28 -1.34
C GLY A 196 -1.04 15.63 -1.10
N GLN A 197 -1.95 15.80 -2.05
CA GLN A 197 -3.28 15.20 -1.99
C GLN A 197 -3.85 14.96 -3.38
N SER A 198 -4.82 14.04 -3.51
CA SER A 198 -5.60 13.79 -4.71
C SER A 198 -6.45 15.01 -5.10
N ARG A 199 -7.02 15.00 -6.31
CA ARG A 199 -7.87 16.11 -6.79
C ARG A 199 -9.25 16.18 -6.12
N GLY A 200 -9.70 15.13 -5.48
CA GLY A 200 -11.02 15.06 -4.84
C GLY A 200 -11.11 13.93 -3.83
N ALA A 201 -12.20 13.90 -3.08
CA ALA A 201 -12.54 12.80 -2.20
C ALA A 201 -12.84 11.52 -2.99
N ALA A 202 -12.93 10.38 -2.28
CA ALA A 202 -13.40 9.12 -2.87
C ALA A 202 -14.80 9.30 -3.48
N ALA A 203 -15.01 8.74 -4.67
CA ALA A 203 -16.28 8.88 -5.38
C ALA A 203 -17.43 8.12 -4.70
N SER A 204 -17.10 7.06 -3.97
CA SER A 204 -18.03 6.24 -3.17
C SER A 204 -17.31 5.64 -1.97
N GLN A 205 -18.05 5.00 -1.07
CA GLN A 205 -17.45 4.26 0.06
C GLN A 205 -16.48 3.17 -0.42
N ASN A 206 -16.78 2.50 -1.53
CA ASN A 206 -15.93 1.44 -2.08
C ASN A 206 -14.64 1.96 -2.75
N ASP A 207 -14.54 3.28 -2.97
CA ASP A 207 -13.35 3.92 -3.53
C ASP A 207 -12.44 4.55 -2.47
N ARG A 208 -12.83 4.50 -1.19
CA ARG A 208 -11.98 4.94 -0.08
C ARG A 208 -10.75 4.06 0.00
N ILE A 209 -9.61 4.66 0.31
CA ILE A 209 -8.37 3.91 0.52
C ILE A 209 -8.53 3.06 1.76
N THR A 210 -8.16 1.79 1.66
CA THR A 210 -8.15 0.81 2.75
C THR A 210 -6.74 0.30 3.06
N ASP A 211 -5.76 0.43 2.16
CA ASP A 211 -4.35 0.15 2.43
C ASP A 211 -3.48 0.58 1.25
N GLY A 212 -2.17 0.42 1.39
CA GLY A 212 -1.20 0.61 0.32
C GLY A 212 0.15 -0.02 0.64
N ASP A 213 0.90 -0.33 -0.41
CA ASP A 213 2.26 -0.86 -0.26
C ASP A 213 3.17 -0.34 -1.37
N VAL A 214 4.47 -0.37 -1.10
CA VAL A 214 5.54 -0.02 -2.05
C VAL A 214 6.19 -1.31 -2.55
N SER A 215 6.29 -1.46 -3.87
CA SER A 215 6.92 -2.65 -4.47
C SER A 215 8.35 -2.85 -3.97
N PRO A 216 8.84 -4.11 -3.91
CA PRO A 216 10.19 -4.41 -3.39
C PRO A 216 11.33 -3.70 -4.11
N ASP A 217 11.14 -3.39 -5.39
CA ASP A 217 12.11 -2.63 -6.20
C ASP A 217 11.98 -1.10 -6.02
N GLY A 218 11.01 -0.64 -5.23
CA GLY A 218 10.75 0.77 -4.97
C GLY A 218 10.19 1.57 -6.16
N GLN A 219 9.75 0.90 -7.23
CA GLN A 219 9.31 1.58 -8.46
C GLN A 219 7.81 1.91 -8.44
N TRP A 220 7.03 1.15 -7.69
CA TRP A 220 5.58 1.24 -7.69
C TRP A 220 4.99 1.43 -6.30
N VAL A 221 3.87 2.11 -6.24
CA VAL A 221 2.95 2.10 -5.10
C VAL A 221 1.62 1.56 -5.59
N ALA A 222 1.07 0.58 -4.87
CA ALA A 222 -0.32 0.18 -4.99
C ALA A 222 -1.10 0.81 -3.84
N LEU A 223 -2.18 1.51 -4.15
CA LEU A 223 -3.20 1.90 -3.17
C LEU A 223 -4.43 1.05 -3.41
N ARG A 224 -4.93 0.45 -2.35
CA ARG A 224 -6.12 -0.38 -2.37
C ARG A 224 -7.34 0.41 -1.92
N SER A 225 -8.46 0.11 -2.54
CA SER A 225 -9.81 0.34 -2.03
C SER A 225 -10.57 -1.00 -2.06
N THR A 226 -11.75 -1.06 -1.46
CA THR A 226 -12.61 -2.25 -1.59
C THR A 226 -12.88 -2.60 -3.06
N ALA A 227 -13.01 -1.60 -3.93
CA ALA A 227 -13.36 -1.80 -5.35
C ALA A 227 -12.16 -2.06 -6.27
N SER A 228 -10.96 -1.56 -5.93
CA SER A 228 -9.85 -1.54 -6.90
C SER A 228 -8.45 -1.47 -6.28
N LEU A 229 -7.45 -1.87 -7.08
CA LEU A 229 -6.06 -1.49 -6.90
C LEU A 229 -5.72 -0.36 -7.88
N THR A 230 -5.17 0.73 -7.38
CA THR A 230 -4.66 1.83 -8.19
C THR A 230 -3.16 1.89 -8.06
N PHE A 231 -2.45 1.87 -9.19
CA PHE A 231 -1.00 1.85 -9.24
C PHE A 231 -0.45 3.23 -9.61
N TYR A 232 0.63 3.61 -8.94
CA TYR A 232 1.37 4.85 -9.14
C TYR A 232 2.84 4.55 -9.32
N ARG A 233 3.57 5.39 -10.05
CA ARG A 233 5.02 5.41 -9.95
C ARG A 233 5.40 5.95 -8.57
N ALA A 234 6.23 5.21 -7.83
CA ALA A 234 6.58 5.57 -6.46
C ALA A 234 7.26 6.94 -6.37
N GLY A 235 8.15 7.26 -7.30
CA GLY A 235 8.80 8.57 -7.37
C GLY A 235 7.82 9.73 -7.56
N ASP A 236 6.73 9.53 -8.30
CA ASP A 236 5.70 10.55 -8.48
C ASP A 236 4.83 10.69 -7.21
N LEU A 237 4.22 9.59 -6.76
CA LEU A 237 3.29 9.65 -5.61
C LEU A 237 3.97 10.16 -4.34
N LEU A 238 5.16 9.62 -4.01
CA LEU A 238 5.91 9.99 -2.80
C LEU A 238 6.49 11.42 -2.87
N ALA A 239 6.48 12.04 -4.04
CA ALA A 239 6.74 13.48 -4.24
C ALA A 239 5.45 14.33 -4.25
N GLY A 240 4.28 13.73 -4.02
CA GLY A 240 2.98 14.43 -3.98
C GLY A 240 2.27 14.54 -5.33
N ASN A 241 2.78 13.87 -6.37
CA ASN A 241 2.18 13.87 -7.70
C ASN A 241 1.25 12.67 -7.88
N TRP A 242 -0.04 12.89 -7.75
CA TRP A 242 -1.11 11.88 -7.83
C TRP A 242 -1.44 11.50 -9.28
N ARG A 243 -0.44 11.02 -10.03
CA ARG A 243 -0.61 10.57 -11.40
C ARG A 243 -0.83 9.06 -11.42
N GLU A 244 -2.08 8.65 -11.59
CA GLU A 244 -2.44 7.24 -11.76
C GLU A 244 -1.73 6.64 -12.98
N ALA A 245 -1.07 5.50 -12.79
CA ALA A 245 -0.40 4.74 -13.84
C ALA A 245 -1.24 3.55 -14.32
N GLY A 246 -2.18 3.08 -13.51
CA GLY A 246 -3.13 2.02 -13.89
C GLY A 246 -4.07 1.69 -12.75
N ARG A 247 -5.21 1.06 -13.10
CA ARG A 247 -6.22 0.63 -12.14
C ARG A 247 -6.76 -0.75 -12.52
N VAL A 248 -6.98 -1.58 -11.51
CA VAL A 248 -7.51 -2.94 -11.65
C VAL A 248 -8.71 -3.11 -10.73
N ALA A 249 -9.84 -3.55 -11.27
CA ALA A 249 -11.05 -3.82 -10.48
C ALA A 249 -10.90 -5.14 -9.70
N LEU A 250 -11.34 -5.16 -8.44
CA LEU A 250 -11.26 -6.31 -7.53
C LEU A 250 -12.58 -7.07 -7.37
N GLY A 251 -13.67 -6.60 -7.93
CA GLY A 251 -15.00 -7.19 -7.75
C GLY A 251 -15.11 -8.68 -8.11
N SER A 252 -14.22 -9.19 -9.00
CA SER A 252 -14.17 -10.61 -9.37
C SER A 252 -13.66 -11.53 -8.26
N LEU A 253 -13.00 -11.00 -7.23
CA LEU A 253 -12.51 -11.78 -6.09
C LEU A 253 -13.64 -12.19 -5.14
N GLY A 254 -14.74 -11.42 -5.08
CA GLY A 254 -15.87 -11.71 -4.21
C GLY A 254 -15.54 -11.60 -2.72
N GLU A 255 -14.58 -10.76 -2.35
CA GLU A 255 -14.30 -10.43 -0.96
C GLU A 255 -15.46 -9.65 -0.36
N PRO A 256 -15.92 -9.94 0.87
CA PRO A 256 -16.99 -9.17 1.51
C PRO A 256 -16.61 -7.71 1.75
N GLN A 257 -15.37 -7.49 2.24
CA GLN A 257 -14.78 -6.19 2.49
C GLN A 257 -13.27 -6.31 2.30
N GLY A 258 -12.75 -5.68 1.27
CA GLY A 258 -11.34 -5.76 0.93
C GLY A 258 -10.55 -4.67 1.63
N GLU A 259 -9.46 -5.05 2.33
CA GLU A 259 -8.68 -4.16 3.18
C GLU A 259 -7.20 -4.11 2.77
N GLY A 260 -6.35 -5.02 3.25
CA GLY A 260 -4.91 -4.95 3.11
C GLY A 260 -4.35 -5.34 1.75
N VAL A 261 -3.20 -4.76 1.36
CA VAL A 261 -2.44 -5.08 0.15
C VAL A 261 -0.94 -5.18 0.42
N ALA A 262 -0.29 -6.20 -0.14
CA ALA A 262 1.17 -6.35 -0.11
C ALA A 262 1.73 -6.80 -1.45
N PHE A 263 2.86 -6.23 -1.87
CA PHE A 263 3.65 -6.77 -2.97
C PHE A 263 4.49 -7.96 -2.51
N GLY A 264 4.33 -9.10 -3.17
CA GLY A 264 5.27 -10.21 -3.06
C GLY A 264 6.55 -9.98 -3.86
N ALA A 265 7.54 -10.83 -3.63
CA ALA A 265 8.84 -10.76 -4.33
C ALA A 265 8.77 -11.18 -5.81
N ASP A 266 7.65 -11.73 -6.25
CA ASP A 266 7.44 -12.41 -7.54
C ASP A 266 6.42 -11.71 -8.45
N ASN A 267 6.19 -10.41 -8.24
CA ASN A 267 5.15 -9.61 -8.90
C ASN A 267 3.71 -10.08 -8.60
N VAL A 268 3.54 -10.94 -7.60
CA VAL A 268 2.23 -11.29 -7.06
C VAL A 268 1.85 -10.25 -6.01
N VAL A 269 0.65 -9.73 -6.11
CA VAL A 269 0.05 -8.88 -5.08
C VAL A 269 -0.85 -9.73 -4.21
N TYR A 270 -0.66 -9.64 -2.90
CA TYR A 270 -1.42 -10.36 -1.89
C TYR A 270 -2.40 -9.42 -1.21
N LEU A 271 -3.59 -9.92 -0.95
CA LEU A 271 -4.69 -9.12 -0.44
C LEU A 271 -5.28 -9.83 0.79
N VAL A 272 -5.66 -9.05 1.79
CA VAL A 272 -6.49 -9.51 2.90
C VAL A 272 -7.75 -8.69 2.98
N GLY A 273 -8.78 -9.25 3.59
CA GLY A 273 -10.02 -8.53 3.84
C GLY A 273 -10.78 -9.16 4.98
N GLU A 274 -11.74 -8.40 5.50
CA GLU A 274 -12.64 -8.86 6.54
C GLU A 274 -13.62 -9.92 6.06
N GLY A 275 -14.18 -10.64 7.03
CA GLY A 275 -15.22 -11.63 6.78
C GLY A 275 -16.60 -11.06 6.52
N GLY A 276 -16.78 -9.75 6.69
CA GLY A 276 -18.08 -9.08 6.65
C GLY A 276 -18.90 -9.32 7.92
N GLY A 277 -18.24 -9.31 9.07
CA GLY A 277 -18.82 -9.42 10.41
C GLY A 277 -17.93 -10.21 11.37
N LYS A 278 -17.92 -9.81 12.64
CA LYS A 278 -17.01 -10.25 13.72
C LYS A 278 -16.84 -11.75 13.94
N SER A 279 -17.71 -12.60 13.42
CA SER A 279 -17.62 -14.05 13.55
C SER A 279 -17.34 -14.78 12.24
N ARG A 280 -17.10 -14.06 11.16
CA ARG A 280 -16.82 -14.66 9.85
C ARG A 280 -15.33 -14.60 9.55
N PRO A 281 -14.74 -15.69 9.03
CA PRO A 281 -13.34 -15.69 8.62
C PRO A 281 -13.05 -14.61 7.60
N GLY A 282 -11.97 -13.88 7.78
CA GLY A 282 -11.45 -12.98 6.78
C GLY A 282 -10.99 -13.69 5.50
N THR A 283 -10.48 -12.94 4.57
CA THR A 283 -10.04 -13.45 3.25
C THR A 283 -8.55 -13.27 3.06
N PHE A 284 -7.94 -14.15 2.26
CA PHE A 284 -6.62 -13.99 1.69
C PHE A 284 -6.68 -14.33 0.20
N ALA A 285 -6.20 -13.43 -0.64
CA ALA A 285 -6.26 -13.55 -2.09
C ALA A 285 -4.93 -13.21 -2.75
N GLN A 286 -4.78 -13.58 -4.01
CA GLN A 286 -3.59 -13.34 -4.82
C GLN A 286 -3.98 -12.77 -6.18
N MET A 287 -3.19 -11.82 -6.68
CA MET A 287 -3.29 -11.26 -8.02
C MET A 287 -1.94 -11.37 -8.71
N ASN A 288 -1.89 -11.98 -9.88
CA ASN A 288 -0.70 -11.97 -10.72
C ASN A 288 -0.65 -10.65 -11.50
N CYS A 289 0.31 -9.79 -11.18
CA CYS A 289 0.41 -8.46 -11.74
C CYS A 289 1.59 -8.33 -12.70
N THR A 290 1.40 -7.61 -13.81
CA THR A 290 2.45 -7.17 -14.72
C THR A 290 2.47 -5.65 -14.69
N MET A 291 3.59 -5.06 -14.30
CA MET A 291 3.82 -3.62 -14.25
C MET A 291 4.96 -3.26 -15.21
N ARG A 292 4.77 -2.24 -16.07
CA ARG A 292 5.70 -1.83 -17.12
C ARG A 292 6.06 -0.35 -17.04
#